data_ad9ae61bf47ee3970e383e5de11a1081
#
_entry.id   ad9ae61bf47ee3970e383e5de11a1081
#
_cell.length_a   1.000
_cell.length_b   1.000
_cell.length_c   1.000
_cell.angle_alpha   90.00
_cell.angle_beta   90.00
_cell.angle_gamma   90.00
#
_symmetry.space_group_name_H-M   'P 1'
#
loop_
_entity.id
_entity.type
_entity.pdbx_description
1 polymer ?
#
loop_
_entity_poly.entity_id
_entity_poly.type
_entity_poly.pdbx_seq_one_letter_code
_entity_poly.pdbx_strand_id
1 'polypeptide(L)'
;MCGTCRAALAGTDPDLHIVRRSGASVSKEALRQIVTLAQRRPLHAARQVIVVLDVHLVLDRAPVLLKTLEEPPGETVFVLLADDVTPDLVTIASRCVEVAFPPVPRTELVQWLTKAGVTADMAAVVADSAGGNHERARVMVDDPDVAARVALWTSVPEELTAAGMTAAGLTRRVLDSADRAVEPLRAAHAREIDVLTAAAKEMGERGLPGRKEIVEQHQREERRFRTDALRAGLGVLARAYRGRVVRAAQGDIVVGDPDVRSATEAVGLITETAEALPRNPNETLLVQSLFVRLAALAA
;
A
#
# COMPACT_ATOMS: atom_id res chain seq x y z
N MET A 1 26.78 18.35 -3.93
CA MET A 1 26.20 17.45 -2.91
C MET A 1 27.32 17.00 -1.98
N CYS A 2 27.17 17.14 -0.64
CA CYS A 2 28.21 16.78 0.33
C CYS A 2 28.33 15.25 0.52
N GLY A 3 29.38 14.79 1.25
CA GLY A 3 29.61 13.36 1.49
C GLY A 3 28.46 12.68 2.23
N THR A 4 27.93 13.31 3.27
CA THR A 4 26.77 12.83 4.05
C THR A 4 25.52 12.67 3.17
N CYS A 5 25.20 13.67 2.31
CA CYS A 5 24.06 13.55 1.40
C CYS A 5 24.22 12.37 0.44
N ARG A 6 25.44 12.08 -0.04
CA ARG A 6 25.68 10.94 -0.93
C ARG A 6 25.52 9.62 -0.19
N ALA A 7 26.06 9.52 1.03
CA ALA A 7 25.93 8.32 1.87
C ALA A 7 24.45 8.05 2.23
N ALA A 8 23.71 9.10 2.60
CA ALA A 8 22.27 8.98 2.91
C ALA A 8 21.47 8.48 1.70
N LEU A 9 21.70 9.03 0.50
CA LEU A 9 21.03 8.59 -0.73
C LEU A 9 21.44 7.18 -1.17
N ALA A 10 22.68 6.79 -0.89
CA ALA A 10 23.16 5.43 -1.14
C ALA A 10 22.72 4.41 -0.07
N GLY A 11 22.05 4.86 1.00
CA GLY A 11 21.65 3.98 2.12
C GLY A 11 22.80 3.45 2.96
N THR A 12 23.97 4.11 2.91
CA THR A 12 25.19 3.70 3.60
C THR A 12 25.54 4.60 4.79
N ASP A 13 24.71 5.59 5.09
CA ASP A 13 24.90 6.46 6.25
C ASP A 13 24.56 5.72 7.54
N PRO A 14 25.50 5.56 8.50
CA PRO A 14 25.26 4.80 9.71
C PRO A 14 24.31 5.48 10.70
N ASP A 15 24.05 6.78 10.55
CA ASP A 15 23.18 7.55 11.41
C ASP A 15 21.77 7.76 10.78
N LEU A 16 21.52 7.17 9.60
CA LEU A 16 20.22 7.15 8.93
C LEU A 16 19.67 5.72 8.87
N HIS A 17 18.60 5.48 9.58
CA HIS A 17 17.93 4.17 9.63
C HIS A 17 16.58 4.26 8.93
N ILE A 18 16.37 3.48 7.87
CA ILE A 18 15.08 3.39 7.17
C ILE A 18 14.43 2.06 7.51
N VAL A 19 13.35 2.12 8.26
CA VAL A 19 12.57 0.95 8.67
C VAL A 19 11.38 0.78 7.73
N ARG A 20 11.36 -0.36 7.06
CA ARG A 20 10.28 -0.76 6.14
C ARG A 20 9.53 -1.96 6.72
N ARG A 21 8.24 -2.04 6.47
CA ARG A 21 7.50 -3.28 6.76
C ARG A 21 7.97 -4.42 5.85
N SER A 22 8.04 -5.61 6.37
CA SER A 22 8.36 -6.83 5.60
C SER A 22 7.11 -7.60 5.17
N GLY A 23 5.94 -7.26 5.67
CA GLY A 23 4.66 -7.92 5.40
C GLY A 23 3.52 -6.92 5.19
N ALA A 24 2.28 -7.37 5.34
CA ALA A 24 1.08 -6.54 5.17
C ALA A 24 0.96 -5.42 6.23
N SER A 25 1.57 -5.59 7.40
CA SER A 25 1.61 -4.61 8.50
C SER A 25 3.02 -4.48 9.09
N VAL A 26 3.25 -3.45 9.91
CA VAL A 26 4.50 -3.29 10.66
C VAL A 26 4.54 -4.30 11.80
N SER A 27 5.57 -5.15 11.83
CA SER A 27 5.67 -6.21 12.83
C SER A 27 6.07 -5.66 14.21
N LYS A 28 5.75 -6.42 15.27
CA LYS A 28 6.15 -6.07 16.64
C LYS A 28 7.67 -6.07 16.80
N GLU A 29 8.36 -6.94 16.08
CA GLU A 29 9.81 -7.04 16.03
C GLU A 29 10.42 -5.80 15.40
N ALA A 30 9.86 -5.30 14.28
CA ALA A 30 10.30 -4.05 13.67
C ALA A 30 10.14 -2.86 14.62
N LEU A 31 9.02 -2.78 15.35
CA LEU A 31 8.81 -1.73 16.36
C LEU A 31 9.82 -1.80 17.50
N ARG A 32 10.12 -3.00 18.02
CA ARG A 32 11.16 -3.19 19.05
C ARG A 32 12.54 -2.81 18.52
N GLN A 33 12.83 -3.11 17.26
CA GLN A 33 14.08 -2.72 16.62
C GLN A 33 14.19 -1.19 16.55
N ILE A 34 13.12 -0.46 16.21
CA ILE A 34 13.08 1.00 16.23
C ILE A 34 13.43 1.53 17.63
N VAL A 35 12.80 1.00 18.68
CA VAL A 35 13.07 1.40 20.07
C VAL A 35 14.54 1.15 20.44
N THR A 36 15.11 0.02 20.03
CA THR A 36 16.50 -0.32 20.28
C THR A 36 17.47 0.60 19.52
N LEU A 37 17.17 0.91 18.26
CA LEU A 37 17.95 1.85 17.46
C LEU A 37 17.93 3.25 18.07
N ALA A 38 16.77 3.71 18.54
CA ALA A 38 16.64 5.03 19.17
C ALA A 38 17.51 5.23 20.40
N GLN A 39 17.85 4.15 21.11
CA GLN A 39 18.74 4.21 22.29
C GLN A 39 20.23 4.33 21.94
N ARG A 40 20.60 4.18 20.66
CA ARG A 40 22.00 4.32 20.23
C ARG A 40 22.37 5.79 20.09
N ARG A 41 23.65 6.08 20.25
CA ARG A 41 24.19 7.40 19.95
C ARG A 41 24.58 7.47 18.47
N PRO A 42 24.43 8.63 17.81
CA PRO A 42 24.94 8.83 16.46
C PRO A 42 26.45 8.61 16.43
N LEU A 43 26.95 8.06 15.32
CA LEU A 43 28.36 7.72 15.13
C LEU A 43 29.16 8.89 14.53
N HIS A 44 28.59 9.61 13.59
CA HIS A 44 29.26 10.68 12.83
C HIS A 44 28.47 11.99 12.80
N ALA A 45 27.16 11.91 12.82
CA ALA A 45 26.29 13.09 12.79
C ALA A 45 26.00 13.63 14.20
N ALA A 46 25.51 14.87 14.29
CA ALA A 46 25.02 15.42 15.54
C ALA A 46 23.72 14.74 16.03
N ARG A 47 22.99 14.11 15.11
CA ARG A 47 21.71 13.42 15.36
C ARG A 47 21.60 12.19 14.49
N GLN A 48 21.03 11.11 15.04
CA GLN A 48 20.56 10.01 14.22
C GLN A 48 19.12 10.27 13.74
N VAL A 49 18.79 9.76 12.56
CA VAL A 49 17.47 9.88 11.97
C VAL A 49 16.88 8.49 11.75
N ILE A 50 15.70 8.24 12.29
CA ILE A 50 14.96 6.99 12.09
C ILE A 50 13.72 7.30 11.26
N VAL A 51 13.72 6.84 10.00
CA VAL A 51 12.59 6.96 9.07
C VAL A 51 11.76 5.69 9.14
N VAL A 52 10.50 5.81 9.51
CA VAL A 52 9.56 4.67 9.55
C VAL A 52 8.54 4.84 8.43
N LEU A 53 8.56 3.93 7.48
CA LEU A 53 7.61 3.92 6.36
C LEU A 53 6.34 3.15 6.76
N ASP A 54 5.22 3.56 6.17
CA ASP A 54 3.91 2.91 6.35
C ASP A 54 3.48 2.83 7.83
N VAL A 55 3.76 3.85 8.64
CA VAL A 55 3.46 3.82 10.07
C VAL A 55 1.96 3.68 10.37
N HIS A 56 1.06 4.06 9.44
CA HIS A 56 -0.38 3.83 9.53
C HIS A 56 -0.74 2.33 9.59
N LEU A 57 0.17 1.44 9.23
CA LEU A 57 0.01 -0.03 9.31
C LEU A 57 0.62 -0.65 10.58
N VAL A 58 0.90 0.17 11.60
CA VAL A 58 1.29 -0.31 12.93
C VAL A 58 0.11 -0.97 13.64
N LEU A 59 -1.13 -0.56 13.32
CA LEU A 59 -2.38 -1.07 13.89
C LEU A 59 -2.40 -0.92 15.42
N ASP A 60 -2.93 -1.91 16.13
CA ASP A 60 -3.01 -1.99 17.60
C ASP A 60 -1.65 -2.02 18.34
N ARG A 61 -0.53 -2.01 17.61
CA ARG A 61 0.84 -2.07 18.17
C ARG A 61 1.45 -0.70 18.43
N ALA A 62 0.76 0.40 18.09
CA ALA A 62 1.20 1.78 18.31
C ALA A 62 1.76 2.03 19.73
N PRO A 63 1.20 1.48 20.82
CA PRO A 63 1.71 1.68 22.18
C PRO A 63 3.20 1.35 22.39
N VAL A 64 3.79 0.47 21.58
CA VAL A 64 5.22 0.11 21.67
C VAL A 64 6.13 1.32 21.39
N LEU A 65 5.69 2.25 20.54
CA LEU A 65 6.48 3.43 20.15
C LEU A 65 6.20 4.67 21.03
N LEU A 66 5.06 4.74 21.70
CA LEU A 66 4.59 5.98 22.33
C LEU A 66 5.61 6.59 23.28
N LYS A 67 6.16 5.80 24.22
CA LYS A 67 7.15 6.29 25.18
C LYS A 67 8.42 6.83 24.50
N THR A 68 8.87 6.17 23.44
CA THR A 68 10.07 6.57 22.70
C THR A 68 9.83 7.83 21.87
N LEU A 69 8.60 8.05 21.43
CA LEU A 69 8.21 9.26 20.69
C LEU A 69 7.96 10.45 21.61
N GLU A 70 7.44 10.21 22.82
CA GLU A 70 7.27 11.25 23.85
C GLU A 70 8.60 11.81 24.34
N GLU A 71 9.54 10.93 24.63
CA GLU A 71 10.88 11.25 25.13
C GLU A 71 11.94 10.55 24.28
N PRO A 72 12.25 11.08 23.07
CA PRO A 72 13.25 10.48 22.22
C PRO A 72 14.61 10.43 22.93
N PRO A 73 15.25 9.25 23.04
CA PRO A 73 16.52 9.14 23.71
C PRO A 73 17.60 9.93 22.94
N GLY A 74 18.37 10.74 23.66
CA GLY A 74 19.54 11.43 23.10
C GLY A 74 19.22 12.34 21.93
N GLU A 75 20.06 12.31 20.89
CA GLU A 75 19.96 13.13 19.69
C GLU A 75 19.25 12.37 18.54
N THR A 76 18.06 11.78 18.82
CA THR A 76 17.28 11.02 17.85
C THR A 76 16.15 11.84 17.26
N VAL A 77 16.02 11.82 15.94
CA VAL A 77 14.91 12.41 15.19
C VAL A 77 14.11 11.31 14.51
N PHE A 78 12.79 11.29 14.72
CA PHE A 78 11.88 10.39 14.01
C PHE A 78 11.22 11.09 12.83
N VAL A 79 11.17 10.41 11.69
CA VAL A 79 10.40 10.79 10.51
C VAL A 79 9.42 9.65 10.22
N LEU A 80 8.16 9.89 10.52
CA LEU A 80 7.10 8.89 10.39
C LEU A 80 6.28 9.19 9.13
N LEU A 81 6.24 8.25 8.18
CA LEU A 81 5.47 8.41 6.95
C LEU A 81 4.20 7.57 7.01
N ALA A 82 3.08 8.21 6.73
CA ALA A 82 1.76 7.59 6.69
C ALA A 82 1.00 8.08 5.46
N ASP A 83 0.17 7.21 4.88
CA ASP A 83 -0.76 7.61 3.82
C ASP A 83 -1.95 8.37 4.40
N ASP A 84 -2.36 8.04 5.64
CA ASP A 84 -3.47 8.65 6.35
C ASP A 84 -3.30 8.50 7.86
N VAL A 85 -3.97 9.36 8.64
CA VAL A 85 -4.03 9.25 10.10
C VAL A 85 -5.22 8.37 10.50
N THR A 86 -4.97 7.07 10.57
CA THR A 86 -5.98 6.09 11.03
C THR A 86 -6.28 6.26 12.52
N PRO A 87 -7.43 5.77 13.04
CA PRO A 87 -7.73 5.81 14.47
C PRO A 87 -6.62 5.24 15.37
N ASP A 88 -5.96 4.17 14.93
CA ASP A 88 -4.84 3.55 15.64
C ASP A 88 -3.59 4.45 15.68
N LEU A 89 -3.48 5.41 14.74
CA LEU A 89 -2.34 6.31 14.62
C LEU A 89 -2.53 7.65 15.35
N VAL A 90 -3.73 8.00 15.75
CA VAL A 90 -4.04 9.30 16.40
C VAL A 90 -3.14 9.58 17.60
N THR A 91 -2.86 8.56 18.42
CA THR A 91 -1.99 8.68 19.60
C THR A 91 -0.52 8.94 19.25
N ILE A 92 -0.04 8.46 18.11
CA ILE A 92 1.29 8.77 17.57
C ILE A 92 1.29 10.17 16.96
N ALA A 93 0.31 10.47 16.11
CA ALA A 93 0.19 11.76 15.42
C ALA A 93 0.15 12.94 16.39
N SER A 94 -0.55 12.81 17.54
CA SER A 94 -0.63 13.85 18.56
C SER A 94 0.72 14.22 19.21
N ARG A 95 1.76 13.41 19.01
CA ARG A 95 3.14 13.60 19.53
C ARG A 95 4.13 14.02 18.45
N CYS A 96 3.65 14.24 17.24
CA CYS A 96 4.45 14.59 16.08
C CYS A 96 4.04 15.95 15.53
N VAL A 97 4.97 16.59 14.82
CA VAL A 97 4.64 17.73 13.97
C VAL A 97 4.16 17.16 12.64
N GLU A 98 2.92 17.42 12.29
CA GLU A 98 2.34 16.96 11.04
C GLU A 98 2.80 17.84 9.87
N VAL A 99 3.27 17.19 8.80
CA VAL A 99 3.59 17.81 7.52
C VAL A 99 2.75 17.13 6.44
N ALA A 100 1.70 17.82 5.98
CA ALA A 100 0.80 17.29 4.97
C ALA A 100 1.40 17.37 3.56
N PHE A 101 1.34 16.26 2.82
CA PHE A 101 1.66 16.17 1.40
C PHE A 101 0.37 15.89 0.64
N PRO A 102 -0.26 16.92 0.04
CA PRO A 102 -1.51 16.72 -0.70
C PRO A 102 -1.27 15.81 -1.91
N PRO A 103 -2.30 15.09 -2.38
CA PRO A 103 -2.23 14.31 -3.60
C PRO A 103 -1.79 15.17 -4.79
N VAL A 104 -0.95 14.61 -5.66
CA VAL A 104 -0.54 15.28 -6.90
C VAL A 104 -1.76 15.52 -7.79
N PRO A 105 -1.96 16.74 -8.33
CA PRO A 105 -3.07 17.02 -9.24
C PRO A 105 -3.05 16.07 -10.44
N ARG A 106 -4.24 15.60 -10.86
CA ARG A 106 -4.38 14.69 -12.01
C ARG A 106 -3.63 15.16 -13.25
N THR A 107 -3.75 16.43 -13.56
CA THR A 107 -3.11 17.04 -14.72
C THR A 107 -1.57 16.96 -14.68
N GLU A 108 -0.99 17.18 -13.51
CA GLU A 108 0.45 17.07 -13.30
C GLU A 108 0.91 15.60 -13.40
N LEU A 109 0.14 14.68 -12.85
CA LEU A 109 0.45 13.25 -12.90
C LEU A 109 0.39 12.72 -14.34
N VAL A 110 -0.63 13.13 -15.13
CA VAL A 110 -0.72 12.80 -16.57
C VAL A 110 0.49 13.36 -17.31
N GLN A 111 0.86 14.62 -17.09
CA GLN A 111 2.02 15.24 -17.73
C GLN A 111 3.32 14.51 -17.40
N TRP A 112 3.50 14.14 -16.14
CA TRP A 112 4.67 13.40 -15.70
C TRP A 112 4.75 12.02 -16.37
N LEU A 113 3.64 11.27 -16.39
CA LEU A 113 3.56 9.96 -17.05
C LEU A 113 3.85 10.06 -18.56
N THR A 114 3.28 11.05 -19.23
CA THR A 114 3.52 11.28 -20.66
C THR A 114 4.99 11.63 -20.97
N LYS A 115 5.62 12.44 -20.12
CA LYS A 115 7.06 12.72 -20.21
C LYS A 115 7.93 11.48 -19.97
N ALA A 116 7.45 10.52 -19.18
CA ALA A 116 8.09 9.23 -18.98
C ALA A 116 7.85 8.22 -20.13
N GLY A 117 7.16 8.64 -21.20
CA GLY A 117 6.93 7.81 -22.39
C GLY A 117 5.64 7.00 -22.38
N VAL A 118 4.77 7.19 -21.39
CA VAL A 118 3.45 6.54 -21.31
C VAL A 118 2.50 7.21 -22.32
N THR A 119 1.73 6.43 -23.08
CA THR A 119 0.73 6.99 -24.01
C THR A 119 -0.31 7.82 -23.27
N ALA A 120 -0.89 8.83 -23.93
CA ALA A 120 -1.83 9.75 -23.29
C ALA A 120 -3.05 9.03 -22.67
N ASP A 121 -3.60 8.02 -23.37
CA ASP A 121 -4.73 7.25 -22.89
C ASP A 121 -4.38 6.43 -21.64
N MET A 122 -3.23 5.75 -21.65
CA MET A 122 -2.76 4.99 -20.50
C MET A 122 -2.39 5.92 -19.33
N ALA A 123 -1.75 7.08 -19.61
CA ALA A 123 -1.43 8.07 -18.58
C ALA A 123 -2.69 8.60 -17.89
N ALA A 124 -3.78 8.82 -18.64
CA ALA A 124 -5.06 9.21 -18.05
C ALA A 124 -5.62 8.11 -17.12
N VAL A 125 -5.66 6.85 -17.60
CA VAL A 125 -6.14 5.69 -16.81
C VAL A 125 -5.33 5.51 -15.54
N VAL A 126 -4.00 5.55 -15.65
CA VAL A 126 -3.10 5.40 -14.49
C VAL A 126 -3.26 6.57 -13.52
N ALA A 127 -3.31 7.81 -13.99
CA ALA A 127 -3.47 8.99 -13.14
C ALA A 127 -4.79 8.95 -12.35
N ASP A 128 -5.88 8.57 -13.02
CA ASP A 128 -7.18 8.37 -12.37
C ASP A 128 -7.12 7.25 -11.33
N SER A 129 -6.41 6.19 -11.61
CA SER A 129 -6.30 5.02 -10.73
C SER A 129 -5.33 5.23 -9.57
N ALA A 130 -4.28 5.99 -9.77
CA ALA A 130 -3.28 6.29 -8.74
C ALA A 130 -3.81 7.24 -7.65
N GLY A 131 -4.87 8.02 -7.93
CA GLY A 131 -5.49 8.92 -6.96
C GLY A 131 -4.53 9.99 -6.44
N GLY A 132 -3.65 10.52 -7.32
CA GLY A 132 -2.66 11.54 -6.95
C GLY A 132 -1.40 11.00 -6.26
N ASN A 133 -1.24 9.68 -6.15
CA ASN A 133 -0.05 9.05 -5.60
C ASN A 133 0.95 8.72 -6.72
N HIS A 134 2.08 9.44 -6.73
CA HIS A 134 3.12 9.32 -7.75
C HIS A 134 3.78 7.93 -7.78
N GLU A 135 4.10 7.35 -6.63
CA GLU A 135 4.73 6.03 -6.55
C GLU A 135 3.78 4.93 -7.00
N ARG A 136 2.50 5.04 -6.63
CA ARG A 136 1.46 4.13 -7.13
C ARG A 136 1.33 4.21 -8.65
N ALA A 137 1.35 5.42 -9.21
CA ALA A 137 1.31 5.62 -10.66
C ALA A 137 2.51 4.96 -11.35
N ARG A 138 3.70 5.09 -10.79
CA ARG A 138 4.90 4.46 -11.31
C ARG A 138 4.81 2.93 -11.32
N VAL A 139 4.42 2.33 -10.18
CA VAL A 139 4.25 0.88 -10.10
C VAL A 139 3.19 0.36 -11.08
N MET A 140 2.12 1.13 -11.29
CA MET A 140 1.07 0.77 -12.25
C MET A 140 1.55 0.80 -13.71
N VAL A 141 2.47 1.68 -14.06
CA VAL A 141 3.03 1.75 -15.43
C VAL A 141 3.88 0.52 -15.76
N ASP A 142 4.60 0.01 -14.78
CA ASP A 142 5.47 -1.16 -14.95
C ASP A 142 4.68 -2.50 -14.97
N ASP A 143 3.36 -2.47 -14.67
CA ASP A 143 2.48 -3.62 -14.66
C ASP A 143 1.82 -3.80 -16.04
N PRO A 144 2.16 -4.85 -16.82
CA PRO A 144 1.59 -5.08 -18.14
C PRO A 144 0.07 -5.28 -18.14
N ASP A 145 -0.49 -5.75 -17.02
CA ASP A 145 -1.91 -6.03 -16.86
C ASP A 145 -2.68 -4.89 -16.16
N VAL A 146 -2.05 -3.74 -15.91
CA VAL A 146 -2.66 -2.65 -15.15
C VAL A 146 -3.97 -2.16 -15.75
N ALA A 147 -4.02 -1.99 -17.09
CA ALA A 147 -5.22 -1.54 -17.77
C ALA A 147 -6.39 -2.53 -17.60
N ALA A 148 -6.13 -3.82 -17.76
CA ALA A 148 -7.12 -4.88 -17.56
C ALA A 148 -7.59 -4.93 -16.10
N ARG A 149 -6.67 -4.75 -15.14
CA ARG A 149 -6.98 -4.72 -13.72
C ARG A 149 -7.84 -3.52 -13.35
N VAL A 150 -7.49 -2.33 -13.84
CA VAL A 150 -8.29 -1.12 -13.63
C VAL A 150 -9.67 -1.27 -14.26
N ALA A 151 -9.76 -1.77 -15.50
CA ALA A 151 -11.04 -2.01 -16.16
C ALA A 151 -11.92 -2.99 -15.35
N LEU A 152 -11.34 -4.08 -14.85
CA LEU A 152 -12.04 -5.06 -14.00
C LEU A 152 -12.64 -4.40 -12.75
N TRP A 153 -11.87 -3.60 -12.00
CA TRP A 153 -12.38 -2.94 -10.81
C TRP A 153 -13.38 -1.83 -11.12
N THR A 154 -13.24 -1.15 -12.26
CA THR A 154 -14.16 -0.11 -12.72
C THR A 154 -15.51 -0.71 -13.15
N SER A 155 -15.54 -1.93 -13.72
CA SER A 155 -16.78 -2.59 -14.17
C SER A 155 -17.59 -3.20 -13.01
N VAL A 156 -17.00 -3.39 -11.83
CA VAL A 156 -17.69 -4.01 -10.68
C VAL A 156 -19.05 -3.39 -10.37
N PRO A 157 -19.22 -2.04 -10.30
CA PRO A 157 -20.52 -1.45 -9.99
C PRO A 157 -21.62 -1.74 -11.02
N GLU A 158 -21.24 -2.01 -12.26
CA GLU A 158 -22.18 -2.32 -13.36
C GLU A 158 -22.49 -3.81 -13.44
N GLU A 159 -21.47 -4.65 -13.11
CA GLU A 159 -21.61 -6.10 -13.09
C GLU A 159 -22.30 -6.62 -11.81
N LEU A 160 -22.30 -5.85 -10.71
CA LEU A 160 -23.02 -6.21 -9.49
C LEU A 160 -24.53 -6.01 -9.70
N THR A 161 -25.21 -7.12 -9.91
CA THR A 161 -26.68 -7.17 -9.97
C THR A 161 -27.22 -7.79 -8.68
N ALA A 162 -28.52 -7.72 -8.46
CA ALA A 162 -29.20 -8.35 -7.31
C ALA A 162 -29.02 -9.88 -7.23
N ALA A 163 -28.45 -10.53 -8.25
CA ALA A 163 -28.16 -11.95 -8.27
C ALA A 163 -26.84 -12.26 -7.55
N GLY A 164 -26.90 -12.87 -6.37
CA GLY A 164 -25.72 -13.18 -5.53
C GLY A 164 -24.64 -14.06 -6.19
N MET A 165 -24.95 -14.79 -7.26
CA MET A 165 -23.96 -15.54 -8.04
C MET A 165 -22.92 -14.62 -8.70
N THR A 166 -23.28 -13.42 -9.06
CA THR A 166 -22.36 -12.46 -9.70
C THR A 166 -21.28 -11.98 -8.72
N ALA A 167 -21.61 -11.80 -7.44
CA ALA A 167 -20.65 -11.41 -6.40
C ALA A 167 -19.52 -12.44 -6.24
N ALA A 168 -19.84 -13.73 -6.21
CA ALA A 168 -18.83 -14.80 -6.10
C ALA A 168 -17.93 -14.88 -7.35
N GLY A 169 -18.51 -14.70 -8.54
CA GLY A 169 -17.76 -14.68 -9.80
C GLY A 169 -16.80 -13.50 -9.88
N LEU A 170 -17.26 -12.30 -9.50
CA LEU A 170 -16.43 -11.09 -9.44
C LEU A 170 -15.33 -11.22 -8.38
N THR A 171 -15.66 -11.78 -7.20
CA THR A 171 -14.64 -12.05 -6.16
C THR A 171 -13.50 -12.87 -6.71
N ARG A 172 -13.79 -13.99 -7.38
CA ARG A 172 -12.76 -14.83 -7.99
C ARG A 172 -11.92 -14.06 -8.99
N ARG A 173 -12.55 -13.31 -9.92
CA ARG A 173 -11.87 -12.53 -10.96
C ARG A 173 -10.90 -11.50 -10.36
N VAL A 174 -11.29 -10.76 -9.32
CA VAL A 174 -10.42 -9.75 -8.71
C VAL A 174 -9.28 -10.38 -7.90
N LEU A 175 -9.52 -11.50 -7.21
CA LEU A 175 -8.47 -12.22 -6.49
C LEU A 175 -7.46 -12.84 -7.47
N ASP A 176 -7.93 -13.48 -8.55
CA ASP A 176 -7.06 -14.01 -9.60
C ASP A 176 -6.23 -12.88 -10.25
N SER A 177 -6.80 -11.70 -10.40
CA SER A 177 -6.08 -10.52 -10.91
C SER A 177 -4.99 -10.04 -9.95
N ALA A 178 -5.23 -10.10 -8.63
CA ALA A 178 -4.22 -9.79 -7.63
C ALA A 178 -3.10 -10.85 -7.60
N ASP A 179 -3.43 -12.12 -7.78
CA ASP A 179 -2.45 -13.20 -7.88
C ASP A 179 -1.54 -13.05 -9.10
N ARG A 180 -2.10 -12.69 -10.27
CA ARG A 180 -1.29 -12.38 -11.47
C ARG A 180 -0.35 -11.18 -11.25
N ALA A 181 -0.76 -10.18 -10.47
CA ALA A 181 0.11 -9.05 -10.17
C ALA A 181 1.39 -9.44 -9.40
N VAL A 182 1.33 -10.51 -8.60
CA VAL A 182 2.47 -11.00 -7.80
C VAL A 182 3.40 -11.90 -8.62
N GLU A 183 2.93 -12.48 -9.72
CA GLU A 183 3.69 -13.48 -10.48
C GLU A 183 5.08 -13.04 -10.95
N PRO A 184 5.29 -11.80 -11.46
CA PRO A 184 6.62 -11.31 -11.80
C PRO A 184 7.58 -11.28 -10.61
N LEU A 185 7.06 -10.92 -9.42
CA LEU A 185 7.84 -10.89 -8.18
C LEU A 185 8.22 -12.31 -7.74
N ARG A 186 7.29 -13.27 -7.78
CA ARG A 186 7.57 -14.68 -7.51
C ARG A 186 8.64 -15.26 -8.43
N ALA A 187 8.56 -14.92 -9.71
CA ALA A 187 9.56 -15.34 -10.69
C ALA A 187 10.93 -14.71 -10.41
N ALA A 188 10.99 -13.48 -9.91
CA ALA A 188 12.25 -12.82 -9.50
C ALA A 188 12.83 -13.50 -8.26
N HIS A 189 12.03 -13.77 -7.23
CA HIS A 189 12.42 -14.50 -6.02
C HIS A 189 12.95 -15.91 -6.31
N ALA A 190 12.28 -16.64 -7.21
CA ALA A 190 12.74 -17.96 -7.63
C ALA A 190 14.14 -17.89 -8.25
N ARG A 191 14.37 -16.94 -9.17
CA ARG A 191 15.68 -16.73 -9.79
C ARG A 191 16.77 -16.34 -8.78
N GLU A 192 16.43 -15.51 -7.81
CA GLU A 192 17.36 -15.13 -6.73
C GLU A 192 17.80 -16.36 -5.93
N ILE A 193 16.86 -17.22 -5.52
CA ILE A 193 17.17 -18.46 -4.80
C ILE A 193 18.06 -19.37 -5.66
N ASP A 194 17.80 -19.48 -6.96
CA ASP A 194 18.60 -20.31 -7.87
C ASP A 194 20.05 -19.78 -7.96
N VAL A 195 20.22 -18.47 -8.13
CA VAL A 195 21.54 -17.81 -8.17
C VAL A 195 22.32 -18.01 -6.85
N LEU A 196 21.67 -17.76 -5.72
CA LEU A 196 22.30 -17.93 -4.40
C LEU A 196 22.64 -19.41 -4.13
N THR A 197 21.80 -20.34 -4.57
CA THR A 197 22.04 -21.79 -4.43
C THR A 197 23.24 -22.23 -5.29
N ALA A 198 23.35 -21.72 -6.51
CA ALA A 198 24.49 -21.99 -7.39
C ALA A 198 25.80 -21.45 -6.78
N ALA A 199 25.80 -20.22 -6.29
CA ALA A 199 26.97 -19.60 -5.63
C ALA A 199 27.38 -20.38 -4.37
N ALA A 200 26.44 -20.80 -3.53
CA ALA A 200 26.72 -21.62 -2.35
C ALA A 200 27.39 -22.95 -2.72
N LYS A 201 26.90 -23.60 -3.80
CA LYS A 201 27.48 -24.85 -4.31
C LYS A 201 28.92 -24.66 -4.82
N GLU A 202 29.22 -23.54 -5.51
CA GLU A 202 30.57 -23.22 -5.95
C GLU A 202 31.53 -23.01 -4.76
N MET A 203 31.02 -22.53 -3.63
CA MET A 203 31.77 -22.40 -2.37
C MET A 203 31.89 -23.71 -1.56
N GLY A 204 31.37 -24.83 -2.10
CA GLY A 204 31.42 -26.14 -1.46
C GLY A 204 30.37 -26.41 -0.39
N GLU A 205 29.37 -25.55 -0.30
CA GLU A 205 28.25 -25.74 0.63
C GLU A 205 27.27 -26.82 0.16
N ARG A 206 26.68 -27.56 1.11
CA ARG A 206 25.70 -28.64 0.79
C ARG A 206 24.28 -28.12 0.51
N GLY A 207 24.08 -26.80 0.52
CA GLY A 207 22.82 -26.11 0.29
C GLY A 207 22.97 -24.63 0.47
N LEU A 208 21.86 -23.87 0.30
CA LEU A 208 21.88 -22.42 0.54
C LEU A 208 21.76 -22.14 2.04
N PRO A 209 22.83 -21.61 2.71
CA PRO A 209 22.72 -21.17 4.08
C PRO A 209 21.64 -20.08 4.23
N GLY A 210 20.83 -20.15 5.29
CA GLY A 210 19.77 -19.17 5.51
C GLY A 210 18.59 -19.25 4.54
N ARG A 211 18.46 -20.34 3.75
CA ARG A 211 17.38 -20.50 2.76
C ARG A 211 15.99 -20.30 3.34
N LYS A 212 15.76 -20.78 4.57
CA LYS A 212 14.47 -20.68 5.23
C LYS A 212 14.10 -19.21 5.47
N GLU A 213 15.02 -18.44 5.98
CA GLU A 213 14.87 -17.02 6.27
C GLU A 213 14.60 -16.21 4.99
N ILE A 214 15.33 -16.51 3.90
CA ILE A 214 15.13 -15.89 2.59
C ILE A 214 13.73 -16.21 2.05
N VAL A 215 13.32 -17.49 2.08
CA VAL A 215 11.99 -17.88 1.62
C VAL A 215 10.87 -17.23 2.45
N GLU A 216 11.03 -17.15 3.77
CA GLU A 216 10.07 -16.48 4.64
C GLU A 216 10.00 -14.97 4.36
N GLN A 217 11.13 -14.34 4.03
CA GLN A 217 11.16 -12.93 3.61
C GLN A 217 10.42 -12.76 2.28
N HIS A 218 10.72 -13.58 1.26
CA HIS A 218 10.04 -13.55 -0.03
C HIS A 218 8.52 -13.72 0.12
N GLN A 219 8.07 -14.69 0.93
CA GLN A 219 6.64 -14.89 1.20
C GLN A 219 5.98 -13.66 1.85
N ARG A 220 6.70 -12.96 2.75
CA ARG A 220 6.19 -11.72 3.35
C ARG A 220 6.08 -10.59 2.31
N GLU A 221 7.07 -10.45 1.43
CA GLU A 221 7.07 -9.45 0.36
C GLU A 221 5.96 -9.72 -0.67
N GLU A 222 5.78 -10.96 -1.10
CA GLU A 222 4.70 -11.36 -1.99
C GLU A 222 3.32 -11.08 -1.39
N ARG A 223 3.13 -11.41 -0.11
CA ARG A 223 1.88 -11.11 0.60
C ARG A 223 1.64 -9.60 0.70
N ARG A 224 2.68 -8.82 0.98
CA ARG A 224 2.59 -7.35 0.99
C ARG A 224 2.15 -6.83 -0.36
N PHE A 225 2.81 -7.26 -1.43
CA PHE A 225 2.51 -6.81 -2.79
C PHE A 225 1.08 -7.18 -3.20
N ARG A 226 0.62 -8.39 -2.87
CA ARG A 226 -0.75 -8.83 -3.11
C ARG A 226 -1.78 -7.97 -2.37
N THR A 227 -1.54 -7.69 -1.10
CA THR A 227 -2.41 -6.82 -0.29
C THR A 227 -2.45 -5.40 -0.87
N ASP A 228 -1.32 -4.86 -1.31
CA ASP A 228 -1.22 -3.54 -1.92
C ASP A 228 -1.95 -3.49 -3.28
N ALA A 229 -1.89 -4.57 -4.08
CA ALA A 229 -2.65 -4.70 -5.33
C ALA A 229 -4.17 -4.70 -5.09
N LEU A 230 -4.66 -5.41 -4.07
CA LEU A 230 -6.06 -5.41 -3.68
C LEU A 230 -6.50 -4.02 -3.17
N ARG A 231 -5.69 -3.37 -2.33
CA ARG A 231 -5.98 -2.00 -1.86
C ARG A 231 -6.06 -1.00 -3.02
N ALA A 232 -5.15 -1.10 -4.00
CA ALA A 232 -5.19 -0.28 -5.21
C ALA A 232 -6.50 -0.49 -5.98
N GLY A 233 -6.92 -1.74 -6.14
CA GLY A 233 -8.20 -2.08 -6.78
C GLY A 233 -9.42 -1.54 -6.03
N LEU A 234 -9.46 -1.66 -4.70
CA LEU A 234 -10.50 -1.05 -3.87
C LEU A 234 -10.50 0.48 -4.03
N GLY A 235 -9.34 1.11 -4.17
CA GLY A 235 -9.22 2.54 -4.49
C GLY A 235 -9.82 2.90 -5.85
N VAL A 236 -9.67 2.05 -6.88
CA VAL A 236 -10.34 2.21 -8.20
C VAL A 236 -11.86 2.13 -8.02
N LEU A 237 -12.34 1.11 -7.31
CA LEU A 237 -13.75 0.91 -7.03
C LEU A 237 -14.36 2.09 -6.27
N ALA A 238 -13.71 2.58 -5.23
CA ALA A 238 -14.14 3.74 -4.46
C ALA A 238 -14.27 4.99 -5.34
N ARG A 239 -13.36 5.21 -6.29
CA ARG A 239 -13.46 6.32 -7.25
C ARG A 239 -14.63 6.17 -8.20
N ALA A 240 -14.92 4.95 -8.66
CA ALA A 240 -16.09 4.70 -9.50
C ALA A 240 -17.40 5.13 -8.81
N TYR A 241 -17.56 4.77 -7.52
CA TYR A 241 -18.72 5.20 -6.72
C TYR A 241 -18.70 6.71 -6.40
N ARG A 242 -17.55 7.30 -6.04
CA ARG A 242 -17.44 8.76 -5.87
C ARG A 242 -17.80 9.52 -7.14
N GLY A 243 -17.40 9.00 -8.32
CA GLY A 243 -17.79 9.58 -9.61
C GLY A 243 -19.31 9.61 -9.83
N ARG A 244 -20.06 8.62 -9.31
CA ARG A 244 -21.55 8.65 -9.32
C ARG A 244 -22.08 9.78 -8.43
N VAL A 245 -21.55 9.93 -7.21
CA VAL A 245 -21.93 11.03 -6.30
C VAL A 245 -21.67 12.40 -6.95
N VAL A 246 -20.49 12.59 -7.56
CA VAL A 246 -20.14 13.86 -8.22
C VAL A 246 -21.04 14.16 -9.41
N ARG A 247 -21.34 13.17 -10.26
CA ARG A 247 -22.25 13.35 -11.41
C ARG A 247 -23.67 13.67 -10.93
N ALA A 248 -24.14 12.98 -9.92
CA ALA A 248 -25.39 13.28 -9.29
C ALA A 248 -25.40 14.70 -8.71
N ALA A 249 -24.31 15.19 -8.08
CA ALA A 249 -24.17 16.55 -7.55
C ALA A 249 -24.09 17.66 -8.61
N GLN A 250 -23.78 17.34 -9.85
CA GLN A 250 -23.75 18.27 -10.99
C GLN A 250 -25.08 18.39 -11.74
N GLY A 251 -26.02 17.48 -11.50
CA GLY A 251 -27.40 17.59 -11.92
C GLY A 251 -28.27 18.24 -10.82
N ASP A 252 -29.50 18.59 -11.10
CA ASP A 252 -30.46 19.11 -10.09
C ASP A 252 -30.76 18.02 -9.04
N ILE A 253 -29.94 17.93 -8.00
CA ILE A 253 -30.09 16.93 -6.94
C ILE A 253 -31.05 17.41 -5.88
N VAL A 254 -32.03 16.56 -5.60
CA VAL A 254 -32.82 16.64 -4.37
C VAL A 254 -32.01 16.08 -3.21
N VAL A 255 -31.86 16.84 -2.12
CA VAL A 255 -31.27 16.35 -0.88
C VAL A 255 -31.98 15.06 -0.46
N GLY A 256 -31.24 13.94 -0.41
CA GLY A 256 -31.82 12.63 -0.07
C GLY A 256 -31.98 11.66 -1.25
N ASP A 257 -31.44 11.99 -2.44
CA ASP A 257 -31.40 11.10 -3.60
C ASP A 257 -30.88 9.69 -3.21
N PRO A 258 -31.63 8.62 -3.45
CA PRO A 258 -31.24 7.25 -3.13
C PRO A 258 -29.88 6.86 -3.74
N ASP A 259 -29.62 7.28 -4.98
CA ASP A 259 -28.37 6.97 -5.68
C ASP A 259 -27.15 7.59 -5.01
N VAL A 260 -27.26 8.81 -4.50
CA VAL A 260 -26.17 9.49 -3.76
C VAL A 260 -25.94 8.82 -2.42
N ARG A 261 -27.01 8.45 -1.72
CA ARG A 261 -26.91 7.75 -0.42
C ARG A 261 -26.25 6.39 -0.61
N SER A 262 -26.72 5.58 -1.55
CA SER A 262 -26.17 4.26 -1.86
C SER A 262 -24.70 4.35 -2.28
N ALA A 263 -24.33 5.32 -3.12
CA ALA A 263 -22.94 5.51 -3.53
C ALA A 263 -22.05 5.97 -2.37
N THR A 264 -22.56 6.80 -1.46
CA THR A 264 -21.80 7.23 -0.26
C THR A 264 -21.58 6.07 0.70
N GLU A 265 -22.62 5.26 0.94
CA GLU A 265 -22.53 4.06 1.75
C GLU A 265 -21.56 3.03 1.14
N ALA A 266 -21.61 2.85 -0.18
CA ALA A 266 -20.68 2.00 -0.92
C ALA A 266 -19.20 2.41 -0.67
N VAL A 267 -18.89 3.72 -0.71
CA VAL A 267 -17.55 4.22 -0.42
C VAL A 267 -17.14 3.88 1.01
N GLY A 268 -18.05 3.99 1.98
CA GLY A 268 -17.81 3.60 3.37
C GLY A 268 -17.43 2.12 3.50
N LEU A 269 -18.21 1.22 2.86
CA LEU A 269 -17.97 -0.23 2.85
C LEU A 269 -16.61 -0.60 2.22
N ILE A 270 -16.26 0.08 1.14
CA ILE A 270 -14.97 -0.13 0.45
C ILE A 270 -13.81 0.33 1.33
N THR A 271 -13.94 1.45 2.03
CA THR A 271 -12.93 1.97 2.95
C THR A 271 -12.72 1.00 4.13
N GLU A 272 -13.81 0.56 4.78
CA GLU A 272 -13.78 -0.45 5.84
C GLU A 272 -13.06 -1.75 5.40
N THR A 273 -13.35 -2.21 4.18
CA THR A 273 -12.71 -3.38 3.58
C THR A 273 -11.21 -3.17 3.37
N ALA A 274 -10.80 -1.99 2.88
CA ALA A 274 -9.40 -1.67 2.67
C ALA A 274 -8.61 -1.58 3.99
N GLU A 275 -9.22 -1.09 5.05
CA GLU A 275 -8.65 -1.03 6.41
C GLU A 275 -8.54 -2.41 7.07
N ALA A 276 -9.38 -3.36 6.68
CA ALA A 276 -9.33 -4.72 7.19
C ALA A 276 -8.18 -5.55 6.59
N LEU A 277 -7.77 -5.29 5.34
CA LEU A 277 -6.77 -6.10 4.62
C LEU A 277 -5.44 -6.28 5.38
N PRO A 278 -4.85 -5.26 6.03
CA PRO A 278 -3.58 -5.42 6.75
C PRO A 278 -3.66 -6.35 7.96
N ARG A 279 -4.86 -6.64 8.48
CA ARG A 279 -5.09 -7.55 9.62
C ARG A 279 -5.06 -9.04 9.23
N ASN A 280 -4.69 -9.33 7.97
CA ASN A 280 -4.59 -10.69 7.42
C ASN A 280 -5.89 -11.48 7.47
N PRO A 281 -7.03 -10.92 7.00
CA PRO A 281 -8.30 -11.61 6.95
C PRO A 281 -8.30 -12.73 5.91
N ASN A 282 -9.36 -13.54 5.92
CA ASN A 282 -9.67 -14.35 4.74
C ASN A 282 -10.15 -13.44 3.61
N GLU A 283 -9.27 -13.15 2.64
CA GLU A 283 -9.52 -12.17 1.56
C GLU A 283 -10.73 -12.57 0.70
N THR A 284 -10.93 -13.86 0.48
CA THR A 284 -12.10 -14.36 -0.29
C THR A 284 -13.39 -13.97 0.41
N LEU A 285 -13.50 -14.24 1.71
CA LEU A 285 -14.68 -13.89 2.49
C LEU A 285 -14.85 -12.38 2.61
N LEU A 286 -13.75 -11.64 2.79
CA LEU A 286 -13.78 -10.19 2.92
C LEU A 286 -14.30 -9.52 1.64
N VAL A 287 -13.72 -9.85 0.48
CA VAL A 287 -14.11 -9.27 -0.81
C VAL A 287 -15.51 -9.74 -1.23
N GLN A 288 -15.85 -11.01 -0.99
CA GLN A 288 -17.18 -11.52 -1.29
C GLN A 288 -18.27 -10.83 -0.44
N SER A 289 -18.01 -10.63 0.86
CA SER A 289 -18.91 -9.88 1.74
C SER A 289 -19.10 -8.45 1.27
N LEU A 290 -18.03 -7.76 0.85
CA LEU A 290 -18.13 -6.44 0.25
C LEU A 290 -19.04 -6.45 -0.97
N PHE A 291 -18.83 -7.36 -1.93
CA PHE A 291 -19.59 -7.40 -3.17
C PHE A 291 -21.06 -7.76 -2.94
N VAL A 292 -21.37 -8.62 -1.99
CA VAL A 292 -22.75 -8.91 -1.59
C VAL A 292 -23.42 -7.66 -1.01
N ARG A 293 -22.74 -6.93 -0.12
CA ARG A 293 -23.26 -5.68 0.46
C ARG A 293 -23.46 -4.61 -0.61
N LEU A 294 -22.52 -4.46 -1.55
CA LEU A 294 -22.64 -3.51 -2.66
C LEU A 294 -23.80 -3.87 -3.60
N ALA A 295 -24.00 -5.16 -3.89
CA ALA A 295 -25.15 -5.62 -4.69
C ALA A 295 -26.49 -5.28 -4.02
N ALA A 296 -26.56 -5.40 -2.69
CA ALA A 296 -27.76 -5.03 -1.93
C ALA A 296 -28.06 -3.52 -1.95
N LEU A 297 -27.03 -2.66 -2.13
CA LEU A 297 -27.25 -1.22 -2.28
C LEU A 297 -27.68 -0.82 -3.70
N ALA A 298 -27.49 -1.70 -4.68
CA ALA A 298 -27.87 -1.48 -6.07
C ALA A 298 -29.29 -2.02 -6.41
N ALA A 299 -29.90 -2.77 -5.50
CA ALA A 299 -31.25 -3.35 -5.63
C ALA A 299 -32.32 -2.37 -5.17
#